data_0406ac6f4f9b57e0ff3bda1ebd524dba
#
_entry.id   0406ac6f4f9b57e0ff3bda1ebd524dba
#
_cell.length_a   1.000
_cell.length_b   1.000
_cell.length_c   1.000
_cell.angle_alpha   90.00
_cell.angle_beta   90.00
_cell.angle_gamma   90.00
#
_symmetry.space_group_name_H-M   'P 1'
#
loop_
_entity.id
_entity.type
_entity.pdbx_description
1 polymer ?
#
loop_
_entity_poly.entity_id
_entity_poly.type
_entity_poly.pdbx_seq_one_letter_code
_entity_poly.pdbx_strand_id
1 'polypeptide(L)'
;MGQFRLLSFSTGLQKQQDSRFQLTLEESKVLLQQMKQWPALEEAMVLSNAERTEILYYSSKSQEDEIFQAIRNIKVGEQLPLSSFFQQNGNEECAFSHLTELCFGVQATTYGSIPLYAAFMDALEVSVQVGTSGPLLAEWKNFLETTNQFLIGEVSYQAPNFSISFTVSDMVSELVKKIKQPKIAIIGFNALGKKVFQKLRSKGFKNIVIVEKNIQPFAALNTNELNQFIYEPMAQLGNVIQENDILISTLEDSEEVSIPDFSATQFSSMKVLIDLAVKSNKFDLLKTHSHLIFFELSDIYQVIQGKMEINKRWLKKVKPLLAQRNKHFFQLMDKKKGEDLLATAKQLLIEIGEADTGFPRVITIAKPSVKKETLSPRSFAGILAKSLKKIQMNTPYKDLVNYDRLVNEFFMRN
;
A
#
# COMPACT_ATOMS: atom_id res chain seq x y z
N MET A 1 22.62 -7.65 12.78
CA MET A 1 21.48 -6.78 13.07
C MET A 1 20.59 -6.69 11.86
N GLY A 2 19.27 -6.76 12.04
CA GLY A 2 18.31 -6.69 10.95
C GLY A 2 18.30 -5.30 10.29
N GLN A 3 17.82 -5.25 9.07
CA GLN A 3 17.54 -4.01 8.36
C GLN A 3 16.27 -4.17 7.51
N PHE A 4 15.56 -3.08 7.29
CA PHE A 4 14.46 -3.07 6.35
C PHE A 4 14.96 -3.13 4.91
N ARG A 5 14.26 -3.93 4.12
CA ARG A 5 14.43 -4.06 2.67
C ARG A 5 13.10 -3.98 1.99
N LEU A 6 13.09 -3.44 0.80
CA LEU A 6 11.90 -3.26 -0.01
C LEU A 6 12.10 -3.86 -1.39
N LEU A 7 11.19 -4.72 -1.77
CA LEU A 7 11.00 -5.16 -3.14
C LEU A 7 9.79 -4.43 -3.72
N SER A 8 10.00 -3.69 -4.79
CA SER A 8 8.98 -2.84 -5.40
C SER A 8 8.75 -3.23 -6.85
N PHE A 9 7.51 -3.50 -7.21
CA PHE A 9 7.05 -3.72 -8.57
C PHE A 9 5.96 -2.70 -8.91
N SER A 10 6.05 -2.07 -10.07
CA SER A 10 5.02 -1.16 -10.55
C SER A 10 4.80 -1.31 -12.05
N THR A 11 3.54 -1.44 -12.46
CA THR A 11 3.14 -1.39 -13.86
C THR A 11 3.10 0.06 -14.29
N GLY A 12 4.04 0.51 -15.13
CA GLY A 12 3.92 1.83 -15.76
C GLY A 12 2.70 1.87 -16.70
N LEU A 13 2.04 3.02 -16.83
CA LEU A 13 0.84 3.24 -17.65
C LEU A 13 0.94 2.83 -19.14
N GLN A 14 2.15 2.59 -19.62
CA GLN A 14 2.38 2.23 -21.03
C GLN A 14 2.63 0.74 -21.28
N LYS A 15 2.78 -0.07 -20.22
CA LYS A 15 2.89 -1.52 -20.37
C LYS A 15 1.56 -2.14 -19.98
N GLN A 16 1.04 -3.04 -20.82
CA GLN A 16 -0.12 -3.86 -20.49
C GLN A 16 -0.06 -4.28 -19.01
N GLN A 17 -1.15 -4.05 -18.29
CA GLN A 17 -1.27 -4.44 -16.88
C GLN A 17 -0.88 -5.92 -16.77
N ASP A 18 0.34 -6.18 -16.30
CA ASP A 18 0.77 -7.54 -16.08
C ASP A 18 0.24 -8.00 -14.73
N SER A 19 -1.02 -8.48 -14.76
CA SER A 19 -1.73 -8.95 -13.57
C SER A 19 -1.02 -10.11 -12.86
N ARG A 20 -0.05 -10.75 -13.54
CA ARG A 20 0.72 -11.86 -12.98
C ARG A 20 1.50 -11.49 -11.71
N PHE A 21 1.91 -10.23 -11.59
CA PHE A 21 2.68 -9.75 -10.42
C PHE A 21 1.79 -9.20 -9.29
N GLN A 22 0.47 -9.15 -9.50
CA GLN A 22 -0.46 -8.73 -8.46
C GLN A 22 -0.76 -9.92 -7.54
N LEU A 23 -0.77 -9.64 -6.25
CA LEU A 23 -1.22 -10.60 -5.25
C LEU A 23 -2.61 -10.18 -4.78
N THR A 24 -3.54 -11.10 -4.78
CA THR A 24 -4.83 -10.91 -4.12
C THR A 24 -4.63 -10.78 -2.61
N LEU A 25 -5.65 -10.36 -1.88
CA LEU A 25 -5.59 -10.30 -0.42
C LEU A 25 -5.23 -11.66 0.20
N GLU A 26 -5.83 -12.75 -0.31
CA GLU A 26 -5.57 -14.09 0.21
C GLU A 26 -4.14 -14.56 -0.16
N GLU A 27 -3.68 -14.31 -1.39
CA GLU A 27 -2.29 -14.60 -1.78
C GLU A 27 -1.29 -13.81 -0.94
N SER A 28 -1.58 -12.54 -0.62
CA SER A 28 -0.75 -11.72 0.26
C SER A 28 -0.67 -12.28 1.69
N LYS A 29 -1.80 -12.76 2.22
CA LYS A 29 -1.83 -13.45 3.53
C LYS A 29 -1.03 -14.75 3.50
N VAL A 30 -1.17 -15.56 2.44
CA VAL A 30 -0.40 -16.80 2.28
C VAL A 30 1.09 -16.51 2.22
N LEU A 31 1.51 -15.48 1.47
CA LEU A 31 2.91 -15.05 1.42
C LEU A 31 3.42 -14.65 2.81
N LEU A 32 2.70 -13.79 3.52
CA LEU A 32 3.06 -13.36 4.88
C LEU A 32 3.12 -14.54 5.86
N GLN A 33 2.20 -15.51 5.77
CA GLN A 33 2.21 -16.72 6.61
C GLN A 33 3.45 -17.58 6.35
N GLN A 34 3.90 -17.71 5.09
CA GLN A 34 5.14 -18.39 4.75
C GLN A 34 6.35 -17.62 5.29
N MET A 35 6.40 -16.30 5.07
CA MET A 35 7.48 -15.43 5.54
C MET A 35 7.64 -15.50 7.06
N LYS A 36 6.55 -15.57 7.81
CA LYS A 36 6.56 -15.71 9.27
C LYS A 36 7.34 -16.92 9.79
N GLN A 37 7.45 -17.97 8.97
CA GLN A 37 8.19 -19.19 9.35
C GLN A 37 9.70 -19.08 9.13
N TRP A 38 10.18 -18.02 8.50
CA TRP A 38 11.60 -17.88 8.17
C TRP A 38 12.39 -17.34 9.37
N PRO A 39 13.43 -18.07 9.85
CA PRO A 39 14.13 -17.72 11.08
C PRO A 39 14.83 -16.34 11.08
N ALA A 40 15.19 -15.85 9.88
CA ALA A 40 15.89 -14.58 9.75
C ALA A 40 14.94 -13.38 9.60
N LEU A 41 13.63 -13.61 9.43
CA LEU A 41 12.64 -12.57 9.24
C LEU A 41 11.99 -12.22 10.58
N GLU A 42 11.92 -10.93 10.88
CA GLU A 42 11.32 -10.40 12.11
C GLU A 42 10.00 -9.69 11.83
N GLU A 43 9.96 -8.87 10.78
CA GLU A 43 8.74 -8.15 10.41
C GLU A 43 8.53 -8.15 8.89
N ALA A 44 7.27 -8.15 8.44
CA ALA A 44 6.94 -8.02 7.02
C ALA A 44 5.56 -7.42 6.77
N MET A 45 5.45 -6.71 5.65
CA MET A 45 4.21 -6.17 5.11
C MET A 45 4.18 -6.37 3.60
N VAL A 46 3.00 -6.69 3.07
CA VAL A 46 2.75 -6.79 1.62
C VAL A 46 1.60 -5.88 1.25
N LEU A 47 1.87 -4.93 0.37
CA LEU A 47 0.85 -4.10 -0.28
C LEU A 47 0.81 -4.50 -1.75
N SER A 48 -0.33 -4.97 -2.22
CA SER A 48 -0.53 -5.29 -3.63
C SER A 48 -1.88 -4.78 -4.14
N ASN A 49 -1.87 -4.18 -5.31
CA ASN A 49 -3.06 -3.72 -6.01
C ASN A 49 -2.85 -3.81 -7.53
N ALA A 50 -3.80 -3.32 -8.32
CA ALA A 50 -3.76 -3.39 -9.79
C ALA A 50 -2.53 -2.69 -10.43
N GLU A 51 -1.85 -1.82 -9.72
CA GLU A 51 -0.78 -0.97 -10.28
C GLU A 51 0.60 -1.35 -9.75
N ARG A 52 0.68 -2.00 -8.57
CA ARG A 52 1.95 -2.26 -7.89
C ARG A 52 1.88 -3.36 -6.85
N THR A 53 3.03 -3.91 -6.55
CA THR A 53 3.27 -4.78 -5.39
C THR A 53 4.51 -4.29 -4.67
N GLU A 54 4.35 -3.97 -3.38
CA GLU A 54 5.42 -3.52 -2.48
C GLU A 54 5.54 -4.54 -1.35
N ILE A 55 6.73 -5.12 -1.18
CA ILE A 55 7.03 -6.09 -0.13
C ILE A 55 8.11 -5.50 0.75
N LEU A 56 7.72 -5.00 1.91
CA LEU A 56 8.63 -4.48 2.94
C LEU A 56 8.89 -5.57 3.97
N TYR A 57 10.15 -5.81 4.31
CA TYR A 57 10.51 -6.80 5.32
C TYR A 57 11.76 -6.40 6.12
N TYR A 58 11.77 -6.75 7.40
CA TYR A 58 12.88 -6.57 8.30
C TYR A 58 13.55 -7.91 8.59
N SER A 59 14.82 -8.02 8.29
CA SER A 59 15.54 -9.29 8.35
C SER A 59 17.03 -9.09 8.52
N SER A 60 17.71 -10.04 9.22
CA SER A 60 19.15 -10.05 9.41
C SER A 60 19.94 -10.36 8.12
N LYS A 61 19.31 -10.99 7.12
CA LYS A 61 19.88 -11.27 5.80
C LYS A 61 18.88 -10.99 4.69
N SER A 62 19.32 -10.90 3.43
CA SER A 62 18.40 -10.82 2.29
C SER A 62 17.55 -12.09 2.23
N GLN A 63 16.25 -11.92 1.96
CA GLN A 63 15.26 -13.00 1.79
C GLN A 63 14.59 -12.91 0.41
N GLU A 64 15.27 -12.27 -0.54
CA GLU A 64 14.72 -11.99 -1.87
C GLU A 64 14.41 -13.27 -2.65
N ASP A 65 15.36 -14.20 -2.68
CA ASP A 65 15.19 -15.46 -3.39
C ASP A 65 14.08 -16.31 -2.79
N GLU A 66 13.99 -16.34 -1.47
CA GLU A 66 12.92 -17.02 -0.72
C GLU A 66 11.54 -16.38 -1.02
N ILE A 67 11.46 -15.04 -1.06
CA ILE A 67 10.23 -14.33 -1.42
C ILE A 67 9.84 -14.65 -2.87
N PHE A 68 10.77 -14.61 -3.81
CA PHE A 68 10.48 -14.94 -5.20
C PHE A 68 10.04 -16.38 -5.37
N GLN A 69 10.64 -17.33 -4.65
CA GLN A 69 10.21 -18.71 -4.66
C GLN A 69 8.80 -18.87 -4.09
N ALA A 70 8.50 -18.19 -2.99
CA ALA A 70 7.16 -18.20 -2.39
C ALA A 70 6.09 -17.65 -3.35
N ILE A 71 6.37 -16.54 -4.04
CA ILE A 71 5.46 -15.96 -5.04
C ILE A 71 5.24 -16.95 -6.22
N ARG A 72 6.29 -17.59 -6.73
CA ARG A 72 6.14 -18.61 -7.78
C ARG A 72 5.27 -19.78 -7.33
N ASN A 73 5.39 -20.21 -6.09
CA ASN A 73 4.58 -21.31 -5.53
C ASN A 73 3.11 -20.90 -5.38
N ILE A 74 2.84 -19.63 -5.06
CA ILE A 74 1.48 -19.07 -4.97
C ILE A 74 0.85 -18.92 -6.36
N LYS A 75 1.63 -18.49 -7.35
CA LYS A 75 1.22 -18.28 -8.74
C LYS A 75 1.50 -19.53 -9.60
N VAL A 76 0.93 -20.67 -9.22
CA VAL A 76 1.16 -21.96 -9.88
C VAL A 76 0.93 -21.87 -11.40
N GLY A 77 1.91 -22.34 -12.17
CA GLY A 77 1.83 -22.42 -13.63
C GLY A 77 2.43 -21.22 -14.39
N GLU A 78 2.91 -20.17 -13.72
CA GLU A 78 3.51 -19.03 -14.37
C GLU A 78 5.03 -19.01 -14.19
N GLN A 79 5.78 -19.00 -15.30
CA GLN A 79 7.22 -18.71 -15.27
C GLN A 79 7.42 -17.20 -15.18
N LEU A 80 7.56 -16.70 -13.93
CA LEU A 80 7.72 -15.27 -13.67
C LEU A 80 9.22 -14.93 -13.49
N PRO A 81 9.80 -14.07 -14.34
CA PRO A 81 11.16 -13.55 -14.14
C PRO A 81 11.18 -12.45 -13.07
N LEU A 82 10.83 -12.79 -11.82
CA LEU A 82 10.59 -11.83 -10.73
C LEU A 82 11.78 -10.90 -10.48
N SER A 83 13.01 -11.42 -10.51
CA SER A 83 14.23 -10.63 -10.28
C SER A 83 14.44 -9.51 -11.30
N SER A 84 13.88 -9.64 -12.52
CA SER A 84 13.98 -8.59 -13.56
C SER A 84 12.92 -7.51 -13.42
N PHE A 85 11.86 -7.74 -12.67
CA PHE A 85 10.73 -6.84 -12.54
C PHE A 85 10.66 -6.14 -11.18
N PHE A 86 11.09 -6.81 -10.11
CA PHE A 86 11.18 -6.18 -8.80
C PHE A 86 12.45 -5.37 -8.66
N GLN A 87 12.29 -4.11 -8.25
CA GLN A 87 13.40 -3.22 -7.93
C GLN A 87 13.69 -3.28 -6.44
N GLN A 88 14.96 -3.43 -6.07
CA GLN A 88 15.41 -3.24 -4.71
C GLN A 88 15.64 -1.75 -4.43
N ASN A 89 15.07 -1.24 -3.35
CA ASN A 89 15.42 0.08 -2.85
C ASN A 89 16.65 -0.01 -1.94
N GLY A 90 17.70 0.71 -2.31
CA GLY A 90 19.08 0.51 -1.89
C GLY A 90 19.38 0.52 -0.39
N ASN A 91 18.69 1.31 0.43
CA ASN A 91 18.85 1.32 1.88
C ASN A 91 17.51 1.57 2.58
N GLU A 92 17.50 1.39 3.90
CA GLU A 92 16.31 1.52 4.75
C GLU A 92 15.64 2.90 4.63
N GLU A 93 16.45 3.98 4.62
CA GLU A 93 15.95 5.33 4.47
C GLU A 93 15.28 5.56 3.11
N CYS A 94 15.90 5.04 2.04
CA CYS A 94 15.32 5.09 0.69
C CYS A 94 14.00 4.29 0.62
N ALA A 95 13.94 3.10 1.22
CA ALA A 95 12.75 2.27 1.25
C ALA A 95 11.56 2.97 1.92
N PHE A 96 11.76 3.49 3.12
CA PHE A 96 10.71 4.21 3.85
C PHE A 96 10.33 5.54 3.19
N SER A 97 11.30 6.31 2.67
CA SER A 97 11.01 7.54 1.93
C SER A 97 10.16 7.25 0.70
N HIS A 98 10.52 6.22 -0.07
CA HIS A 98 9.75 5.76 -1.22
C HIS A 98 8.31 5.39 -0.82
N LEU A 99 8.13 4.56 0.20
CA LEU A 99 6.81 4.14 0.65
C LEU A 99 5.99 5.30 1.22
N THR A 100 6.62 6.24 1.94
CA THR A 100 5.96 7.44 2.45
C THR A 100 5.52 8.35 1.31
N GLU A 101 6.37 8.56 0.31
CA GLU A 101 6.00 9.34 -0.89
C GLU A 101 4.85 8.68 -1.67
N LEU A 102 4.84 7.35 -1.78
CA LEU A 102 3.71 6.61 -2.36
C LEU A 102 2.44 6.77 -1.53
N CYS A 103 2.56 6.60 -0.22
CA CYS A 103 1.44 6.71 0.72
C CYS A 103 0.69 8.03 0.56
N PHE A 104 1.42 9.14 0.39
CA PHE A 104 0.87 10.48 0.23
C PHE A 104 0.79 10.98 -1.22
N GLY A 105 1.03 10.12 -2.21
CA GLY A 105 0.87 10.44 -3.63
C GLY A 105 1.88 11.44 -4.20
N VAL A 106 3.08 11.53 -3.62
CA VAL A 106 4.12 12.50 -3.99
C VAL A 106 5.06 11.98 -5.08
N GLN A 107 5.11 10.69 -5.33
CA GLN A 107 5.97 10.12 -6.37
C GLN A 107 5.50 10.54 -7.78
N ALA A 108 6.28 11.43 -8.38
CA ALA A 108 5.99 12.03 -9.68
C ALA A 108 6.30 11.13 -10.91
N THR A 109 6.80 9.92 -10.71
CA THR A 109 7.33 9.09 -11.81
C THR A 109 6.34 8.07 -12.37
N THR A 110 5.25 7.83 -11.68
CA THR A 110 4.14 7.03 -12.19
C THR A 110 2.92 7.93 -12.33
N TYR A 111 2.46 8.08 -13.55
CA TYR A 111 1.16 8.67 -13.81
C TYR A 111 0.13 8.05 -12.86
N GLY A 112 -0.55 8.89 -12.09
CA GLY A 112 -1.59 8.42 -11.19
C GLY A 112 -1.11 7.74 -9.93
N SER A 113 -0.05 8.22 -9.28
CA SER A 113 0.17 7.83 -7.90
C SER A 113 -1.00 8.33 -7.06
N ILE A 114 -2.01 7.49 -7.02
CA ILE A 114 -3.14 7.62 -6.10
C ILE A 114 -2.53 7.56 -4.72
N PRO A 115 -2.85 8.49 -3.82
CA PRO A 115 -2.45 8.35 -2.44
C PRO A 115 -2.89 6.98 -1.93
N LEU A 116 -1.93 6.18 -1.55
CA LEU A 116 -2.18 4.80 -1.14
C LEU A 116 -2.39 4.68 0.37
N TYR A 117 -2.62 5.81 1.07
CA TYR A 117 -2.72 5.83 2.53
C TYR A 117 -3.66 4.75 3.08
N ALA A 118 -4.89 4.66 2.56
CA ALA A 118 -5.83 3.64 3.00
C ALA A 118 -5.31 2.22 2.72
N ALA A 119 -4.74 1.98 1.54
CA ALA A 119 -4.19 0.68 1.17
C ALA A 119 -2.98 0.30 2.04
N PHE A 120 -2.16 1.28 2.45
CA PHE A 120 -1.08 1.04 3.41
C PHE A 120 -1.62 0.68 4.80
N MET A 121 -2.65 1.37 5.29
CA MET A 121 -3.27 1.04 6.57
C MET A 121 -3.87 -0.37 6.54
N ASP A 122 -4.55 -0.75 5.46
CA ASP A 122 -5.11 -2.09 5.28
C ASP A 122 -3.99 -3.15 5.24
N ALA A 123 -2.89 -2.90 4.52
CA ALA A 123 -1.75 -3.82 4.45
C ALA A 123 -1.06 -4.02 5.81
N LEU A 124 -0.90 -2.95 6.59
CA LEU A 124 -0.38 -3.01 7.95
C LEU A 124 -1.30 -3.80 8.88
N GLU A 125 -2.62 -3.62 8.74
CA GLU A 125 -3.60 -4.38 9.52
C GLU A 125 -3.55 -5.88 9.19
N VAL A 126 -3.41 -6.24 7.91
CA VAL A 126 -3.20 -7.63 7.48
C VAL A 126 -1.92 -8.22 8.10
N SER A 127 -0.84 -7.44 8.16
CA SER A 127 0.42 -7.86 8.80
C SER A 127 0.24 -8.13 10.31
N VAL A 128 -0.56 -7.31 10.99
CA VAL A 128 -0.93 -7.53 12.40
C VAL A 128 -1.75 -8.81 12.55
N GLN A 129 -2.78 -9.02 11.71
CA GLN A 129 -3.65 -10.20 11.75
C GLN A 129 -2.88 -11.50 11.51
N VAL A 130 -1.92 -11.50 10.59
CA VAL A 130 -1.04 -12.66 10.32
C VAL A 130 0.03 -12.82 11.40
N GLY A 131 0.38 -11.75 12.11
CA GLY A 131 1.42 -11.72 13.14
C GLY A 131 2.82 -11.60 12.54
N THR A 132 2.97 -10.83 11.47
CA THR A 132 4.24 -10.40 10.85
C THR A 132 4.55 -8.93 11.11
N SER A 133 3.69 -8.21 11.84
CA SER A 133 3.95 -6.84 12.29
C SER A 133 4.63 -6.87 13.66
N GLY A 134 5.71 -6.14 13.80
CA GLY A 134 6.44 -5.95 15.04
C GLY A 134 6.51 -4.47 15.45
N PRO A 135 7.38 -4.12 16.41
CA PRO A 135 7.49 -2.77 16.94
C PRO A 135 7.85 -1.70 15.90
N LEU A 136 8.67 -2.07 14.90
CA LEU A 136 9.16 -1.12 13.90
C LEU A 136 8.07 -0.75 12.89
N LEU A 137 7.29 -1.71 12.41
CA LEU A 137 6.13 -1.45 11.56
C LEU A 137 5.02 -0.70 12.31
N ALA A 138 4.84 -0.98 13.61
CA ALA A 138 3.91 -0.24 14.46
C ALA A 138 4.31 1.25 14.59
N GLU A 139 5.60 1.54 14.79
CA GLU A 139 6.11 2.92 14.81
C GLU A 139 5.93 3.62 13.46
N TRP A 140 6.16 2.90 12.35
CA TRP A 140 5.94 3.47 11.04
C TRP A 140 4.45 3.74 10.76
N LYS A 141 3.55 2.86 11.19
CA LYS A 141 2.09 3.12 11.15
C LYS A 141 1.74 4.41 11.87
N ASN A 142 2.20 4.59 13.09
CA ASN A 142 1.99 5.80 13.89
C ASN A 142 2.58 7.05 13.20
N PHE A 143 3.76 6.93 12.61
CA PHE A 143 4.36 8.00 11.81
C PHE A 143 3.48 8.39 10.61
N LEU A 144 2.92 7.43 9.87
CA LEU A 144 2.03 7.69 8.74
C LEU A 144 0.73 8.37 9.21
N GLU A 145 0.13 7.89 10.31
CA GLU A 145 -1.08 8.48 10.88
C GLU A 145 -0.87 9.93 11.32
N THR A 146 0.19 10.18 12.07
CA THR A 146 0.54 11.54 12.54
C THR A 146 0.94 12.47 11.38
N THR A 147 1.58 11.92 10.34
CA THR A 147 1.92 12.68 9.14
C THR A 147 0.68 13.04 8.34
N ASN A 148 -0.29 12.14 8.22
CA ASN A 148 -1.56 12.43 7.56
C ASN A 148 -2.32 13.57 8.29
N GLN A 149 -2.44 13.48 9.60
CA GLN A 149 -3.06 14.53 10.42
C GLN A 149 -2.33 15.89 10.27
N PHE A 150 -1.01 15.88 10.31
CA PHE A 150 -0.18 17.06 10.11
C PHE A 150 -0.42 17.70 8.73
N LEU A 151 -0.42 16.92 7.66
CA LEU A 151 -0.65 17.42 6.30
C LEU A 151 -2.06 17.99 6.13
N ILE A 152 -3.07 17.38 6.75
CA ILE A 152 -4.45 17.91 6.74
C ILE A 152 -4.49 19.28 7.42
N GLY A 153 -3.82 19.44 8.56
CA GLY A 153 -3.78 20.72 9.31
C GLY A 153 -3.00 21.82 8.59
N GLU A 154 -1.78 21.52 8.13
CA GLU A 154 -0.86 22.53 7.59
C GLU A 154 -1.17 22.97 6.16
N VAL A 155 -1.64 22.05 5.32
CA VAL A 155 -1.81 22.34 3.88
C VAL A 155 -3.22 22.03 3.37
N SER A 156 -4.18 21.81 4.29
CA SER A 156 -5.55 21.42 3.96
C SER A 156 -5.55 20.22 3.01
N TYR A 157 -4.67 19.26 3.29
CA TYR A 157 -4.49 18.08 2.47
C TYR A 157 -5.78 17.29 2.42
N GLN A 158 -6.40 17.29 1.28
CA GLN A 158 -7.37 16.27 0.93
C GLN A 158 -6.64 15.29 0.02
N ALA A 159 -6.45 14.07 0.50
CA ALA A 159 -5.89 13.01 -0.33
C ALA A 159 -6.69 12.95 -1.64
N PRO A 160 -6.11 13.34 -2.78
CA PRO A 160 -6.87 13.31 -4.02
C PRO A 160 -7.20 11.86 -4.30
N ASN A 161 -8.48 11.55 -4.34
CA ASN A 161 -8.91 10.22 -4.71
C ASN A 161 -9.02 10.16 -6.23
N PHE A 162 -7.97 9.69 -6.89
CA PHE A 162 -7.88 9.54 -8.34
C PHE A 162 -8.36 8.17 -8.84
N SER A 163 -9.01 7.36 -7.99
CA SER A 163 -9.53 6.08 -8.46
C SER A 163 -10.59 6.28 -9.55
N ILE A 164 -10.61 5.39 -10.52
CA ILE A 164 -11.61 5.38 -11.60
C ILE A 164 -13.02 5.44 -10.98
N SER A 165 -13.31 4.60 -9.98
CA SER A 165 -14.61 4.56 -9.32
C SER A 165 -15.00 5.88 -8.64
N PHE A 166 -14.05 6.56 -8.01
CA PHE A 166 -14.27 7.89 -7.43
C PHE A 166 -14.50 8.94 -8.51
N THR A 167 -13.66 8.96 -9.55
CA THR A 167 -13.75 9.92 -10.64
C THR A 167 -15.07 9.77 -11.40
N VAL A 168 -15.48 8.54 -11.70
CA VAL A 168 -16.76 8.24 -12.32
C VAL A 168 -17.93 8.71 -11.44
N SER A 169 -17.88 8.42 -10.14
CA SER A 169 -18.94 8.86 -9.22
C SER A 169 -19.00 10.38 -9.06
N ASP A 170 -17.85 11.08 -9.14
CA ASP A 170 -17.79 12.55 -9.20
C ASP A 170 -18.43 13.07 -10.48
N MET A 171 -18.03 12.52 -11.64
CA MET A 171 -18.60 12.90 -12.94
C MET A 171 -20.11 12.71 -12.97
N VAL A 172 -20.61 11.56 -12.50
CA VAL A 172 -22.04 11.30 -12.38
C VAL A 172 -22.70 12.38 -11.52
N SER A 173 -22.13 12.70 -10.36
CA SER A 173 -22.69 13.73 -9.48
C SER A 173 -22.78 15.11 -10.15
N GLU A 174 -21.80 15.48 -10.96
CA GLU A 174 -21.81 16.73 -11.71
C GLU A 174 -22.85 16.71 -12.85
N LEU A 175 -22.91 15.62 -13.62
CA LEU A 175 -23.78 15.47 -14.76
C LEU A 175 -25.27 15.48 -14.36
N VAL A 176 -25.59 14.92 -13.20
CA VAL A 176 -26.99 14.79 -12.75
C VAL A 176 -27.45 15.89 -11.78
N LYS A 177 -26.67 16.94 -11.55
CA LYS A 177 -27.03 18.04 -10.63
C LYS A 177 -28.44 18.62 -10.85
N LYS A 178 -28.92 18.58 -12.09
CA LYS A 178 -30.26 19.09 -12.47
C LYS A 178 -31.35 18.03 -12.46
N ILE A 179 -31.01 16.76 -12.22
CA ILE A 179 -31.95 15.63 -12.22
C ILE A 179 -32.27 15.28 -10.78
N LYS A 180 -33.56 15.41 -10.39
CA LYS A 180 -33.98 15.20 -8.99
C LYS A 180 -33.74 13.77 -8.48
N GLN A 181 -33.95 12.77 -9.30
CA GLN A 181 -33.84 11.35 -8.95
C GLN A 181 -33.25 10.59 -10.15
N PRO A 182 -31.94 10.73 -10.43
CA PRO A 182 -31.33 10.09 -11.58
C PRO A 182 -31.45 8.57 -11.45
N LYS A 183 -31.78 7.90 -12.53
CA LYS A 183 -31.73 6.45 -12.65
C LYS A 183 -30.36 6.06 -13.23
N ILE A 184 -29.65 5.20 -12.50
CA ILE A 184 -28.28 4.81 -12.85
C ILE A 184 -28.26 3.31 -13.06
N ALA A 185 -27.69 2.86 -14.17
CA ALA A 185 -27.43 1.44 -14.40
C ALA A 185 -25.94 1.17 -14.42
N ILE A 186 -25.51 0.10 -13.74
CA ILE A 186 -24.16 -0.45 -13.80
C ILE A 186 -24.24 -1.78 -14.55
N ILE A 187 -23.55 -1.85 -15.68
CA ILE A 187 -23.53 -3.01 -16.58
C ILE A 187 -22.21 -3.77 -16.32
N GLY A 188 -22.32 -4.98 -15.75
CA GLY A 188 -21.24 -5.75 -15.17
C GLY A 188 -21.00 -5.43 -13.68
N PHE A 189 -20.84 -6.47 -12.86
CA PHE A 189 -20.62 -6.31 -11.41
C PHE A 189 -19.33 -6.97 -10.93
N ASN A 190 -18.28 -6.76 -11.70
CA ASN A 190 -16.92 -7.16 -11.35
C ASN A 190 -16.35 -6.27 -10.21
N ALA A 191 -15.07 -6.45 -9.87
CA ALA A 191 -14.43 -5.69 -8.80
C ALA A 191 -14.52 -4.16 -8.99
N LEU A 192 -14.46 -3.66 -10.25
CA LEU A 192 -14.62 -2.23 -10.55
C LEU A 192 -16.08 -1.79 -10.40
N GLY A 193 -17.04 -2.56 -10.93
CA GLY A 193 -18.47 -2.30 -10.81
C GLY A 193 -18.91 -2.21 -9.34
N LYS A 194 -18.43 -3.11 -8.49
CA LYS A 194 -18.67 -3.06 -7.02
C LYS A 194 -18.15 -1.77 -6.40
N LYS A 195 -16.93 -1.35 -6.75
CA LYS A 195 -16.34 -0.10 -6.25
C LYS A 195 -17.09 1.14 -6.73
N VAL A 196 -17.54 1.16 -7.99
CA VAL A 196 -18.38 2.24 -8.55
C VAL A 196 -19.70 2.30 -7.79
N PHE A 197 -20.38 1.16 -7.62
CA PHE A 197 -21.62 1.07 -6.84
C PHE A 197 -21.48 1.63 -5.43
N GLN A 198 -20.46 1.18 -4.68
CA GLN A 198 -20.21 1.64 -3.32
C GLN A 198 -19.97 3.16 -3.26
N LYS A 199 -19.25 3.73 -4.24
CA LYS A 199 -18.99 5.17 -4.31
C LYS A 199 -20.26 5.97 -4.64
N LEU A 200 -21.10 5.50 -5.56
CA LEU A 200 -22.38 6.12 -5.86
C LEU A 200 -23.32 6.07 -4.64
N ARG A 201 -23.38 4.94 -3.94
CA ARG A 201 -24.15 4.81 -2.69
C ARG A 201 -23.68 5.78 -1.61
N SER A 202 -22.37 5.90 -1.41
CA SER A 202 -21.78 6.84 -0.43
C SER A 202 -22.09 8.30 -0.75
N LYS A 203 -22.39 8.63 -2.02
CA LYS A 203 -22.84 9.96 -2.47
C LYS A 203 -24.36 10.15 -2.41
N GLY A 204 -25.10 9.15 -1.93
CA GLY A 204 -26.55 9.25 -1.71
C GLY A 204 -27.40 8.83 -2.90
N PHE A 205 -26.84 8.29 -3.98
CA PHE A 205 -27.64 7.74 -5.09
C PHE A 205 -28.38 6.48 -4.63
N LYS A 206 -29.70 6.46 -4.85
CA LYS A 206 -30.57 5.37 -4.37
C LYS A 206 -31.08 4.49 -5.52
N ASN A 207 -31.36 5.07 -6.67
CA ASN A 207 -31.95 4.38 -7.82
C ASN A 207 -30.82 3.79 -8.70
N ILE A 208 -30.28 2.66 -8.28
CA ILE A 208 -29.20 1.97 -9.00
C ILE A 208 -29.70 0.60 -9.44
N VAL A 209 -29.60 0.35 -10.74
CA VAL A 209 -29.83 -0.96 -11.37
C VAL A 209 -28.49 -1.60 -11.67
N ILE A 210 -28.34 -2.87 -11.34
CA ILE A 210 -27.16 -3.65 -11.70
C ILE A 210 -27.56 -4.70 -12.73
N VAL A 211 -26.91 -4.64 -13.89
CA VAL A 211 -27.12 -5.60 -14.98
C VAL A 211 -25.95 -6.59 -15.00
N GLU A 212 -26.28 -7.87 -14.83
CA GLU A 212 -25.25 -8.90 -14.77
C GLU A 212 -25.75 -10.20 -15.44
N LYS A 213 -24.84 -10.96 -16.03
CA LYS A 213 -25.16 -12.24 -16.67
C LYS A 213 -25.46 -13.34 -15.66
N ASN A 214 -24.71 -13.36 -14.56
CA ASN A 214 -24.81 -14.37 -13.53
C ASN A 214 -25.14 -13.77 -12.16
N ILE A 215 -25.88 -14.49 -11.35
CA ILE A 215 -26.23 -14.08 -9.99
C ILE A 215 -25.07 -14.34 -8.97
N GLN A 216 -24.06 -15.10 -9.36
CA GLN A 216 -22.95 -15.49 -8.47
C GLN A 216 -22.18 -14.31 -7.85
N PRO A 217 -21.92 -13.19 -8.54
CA PRO A 217 -21.25 -12.04 -7.91
C PRO A 217 -21.99 -11.48 -6.68
N PHE A 218 -23.28 -11.77 -6.53
CA PHE A 218 -24.11 -11.32 -5.43
C PHE A 218 -24.13 -12.30 -4.24
N ALA A 219 -23.67 -13.54 -4.43
CA ALA A 219 -23.72 -14.58 -3.38
C ALA A 219 -22.89 -14.21 -2.13
N ALA A 220 -21.89 -13.35 -2.27
CA ALA A 220 -21.06 -12.87 -1.17
C ALA A 220 -21.62 -11.61 -0.48
N LEU A 221 -22.73 -11.04 -0.96
CA LEU A 221 -23.34 -9.85 -0.39
C LEU A 221 -24.32 -10.24 0.73
N ASN A 222 -24.36 -9.43 1.79
CA ASN A 222 -25.35 -9.61 2.83
C ASN A 222 -26.72 -9.04 2.41
N THR A 223 -27.78 -9.39 3.14
CA THR A 223 -29.15 -8.98 2.83
C THR A 223 -29.34 -7.46 2.76
N ASN A 224 -28.61 -6.71 3.59
CA ASN A 224 -28.67 -5.25 3.58
C ASN A 224 -28.06 -4.65 2.31
N GLU A 225 -27.02 -5.27 1.77
CA GLU A 225 -26.40 -4.84 0.50
C GLU A 225 -27.27 -5.20 -0.69
N LEU A 226 -27.88 -6.39 -0.69
CA LEU A 226 -28.83 -6.83 -1.74
C LEU A 226 -30.05 -5.91 -1.86
N ASN A 227 -30.52 -5.34 -0.78
CA ASN A 227 -31.65 -4.41 -0.78
C ASN A 227 -31.30 -2.98 -1.26
N GLN A 228 -30.04 -2.74 -1.65
CA GLN A 228 -29.58 -1.40 -2.05
C GLN A 228 -29.61 -1.15 -3.55
N PHE A 229 -29.94 -2.13 -4.37
CA PHE A 229 -30.01 -2.02 -5.82
C PHE A 229 -31.10 -2.94 -6.40
N ILE A 230 -31.44 -2.70 -7.67
CA ILE A 230 -32.32 -3.57 -8.44
C ILE A 230 -31.43 -4.41 -9.35
N TYR A 231 -31.64 -5.72 -9.35
CA TYR A 231 -30.93 -6.63 -10.26
C TYR A 231 -31.76 -6.83 -11.52
N GLU A 232 -31.13 -6.69 -12.68
CA GLU A 232 -31.68 -7.04 -13.99
C GLU A 232 -30.77 -8.01 -14.73
N PRO A 233 -31.33 -9.05 -15.35
CA PRO A 233 -30.51 -9.96 -16.16
C PRO A 233 -30.00 -9.26 -17.43
N MET A 234 -28.86 -9.69 -17.95
CA MET A 234 -28.26 -9.11 -19.17
C MET A 234 -29.20 -9.15 -20.40
N ALA A 235 -30.13 -10.08 -20.44
CA ALA A 235 -31.17 -10.16 -21.49
C ALA A 235 -32.11 -8.92 -21.50
N GLN A 236 -32.22 -8.18 -20.38
CA GLN A 236 -33.02 -6.95 -20.28
C GLN A 236 -32.19 -5.67 -20.58
N LEU A 237 -30.97 -5.81 -21.01
CA LEU A 237 -30.07 -4.67 -21.24
C LEU A 237 -30.68 -3.59 -22.14
N GLY A 238 -31.43 -3.97 -23.16
CA GLY A 238 -32.12 -3.04 -24.05
C GLY A 238 -33.12 -2.14 -23.32
N ASN A 239 -33.96 -2.70 -22.44
CA ASN A 239 -34.90 -1.93 -21.63
C ASN A 239 -34.16 -1.06 -20.62
N VAL A 240 -33.11 -1.61 -19.97
CA VAL A 240 -32.31 -0.86 -19.02
C VAL A 240 -31.64 0.38 -19.67
N ILE A 241 -31.12 0.26 -20.87
CA ILE A 241 -30.57 1.40 -21.64
C ILE A 241 -31.65 2.47 -21.88
N GLN A 242 -32.86 2.07 -22.20
CA GLN A 242 -33.96 3.03 -22.44
C GLN A 242 -34.43 3.74 -21.17
N GLU A 243 -34.50 3.05 -20.03
CA GLU A 243 -35.10 3.55 -18.81
C GLU A 243 -34.17 4.34 -17.89
N ASN A 244 -32.87 4.22 -18.07
CA ASN A 244 -31.89 4.85 -17.18
C ASN A 244 -31.22 6.08 -17.81
N ASP A 245 -30.93 7.08 -16.99
CA ASP A 245 -30.31 8.34 -17.41
C ASP A 245 -28.78 8.18 -17.58
N ILE A 246 -28.18 7.41 -16.69
CA ILE A 246 -26.74 7.15 -16.66
C ILE A 246 -26.49 5.65 -16.77
N LEU A 247 -25.61 5.30 -17.69
CA LEU A 247 -25.17 3.92 -17.93
C LEU A 247 -23.66 3.85 -17.65
N ILE A 248 -23.23 2.91 -16.84
CA ILE A 248 -21.80 2.71 -16.51
C ILE A 248 -21.45 1.27 -16.83
N SER A 249 -20.68 1.05 -17.86
CA SER A 249 -20.21 -0.28 -18.25
C SER A 249 -18.88 -0.58 -17.55
N THR A 250 -18.80 -1.75 -16.92
CA THR A 250 -17.57 -2.34 -16.36
C THR A 250 -17.32 -3.72 -16.95
N LEU A 251 -17.93 -4.02 -18.10
CA LEU A 251 -17.76 -5.29 -18.80
C LEU A 251 -16.30 -5.51 -19.21
N GLU A 252 -15.84 -6.73 -19.06
CA GLU A 252 -14.51 -7.11 -19.54
C GLU A 252 -14.51 -7.31 -21.07
N ASP A 253 -13.37 -7.12 -21.71
CA ASP A 253 -13.24 -7.28 -23.17
C ASP A 253 -13.63 -8.68 -23.66
N SER A 254 -13.38 -9.70 -22.83
CA SER A 254 -13.71 -11.11 -23.06
C SER A 254 -15.21 -11.45 -22.99
N GLU A 255 -16.03 -10.55 -22.41
CA GLU A 255 -17.44 -10.81 -22.23
C GLU A 255 -18.22 -10.60 -23.53
N GLU A 256 -18.86 -11.62 -24.04
CA GLU A 256 -19.79 -11.49 -25.17
C GLU A 256 -21.14 -10.96 -24.70
N VAL A 257 -21.47 -9.76 -25.14
CA VAL A 257 -22.75 -9.09 -24.84
C VAL A 257 -23.35 -8.60 -26.14
N SER A 258 -24.60 -8.96 -26.40
CA SER A 258 -25.36 -8.45 -27.52
C SER A 258 -26.02 -7.14 -27.13
N ILE A 259 -25.60 -6.02 -27.73
CA ILE A 259 -26.22 -4.72 -27.59
C ILE A 259 -27.29 -4.58 -28.67
N PRO A 260 -28.55 -4.30 -28.32
CA PRO A 260 -29.60 -4.03 -29.29
C PRO A 260 -29.24 -2.83 -30.18
N ASP A 261 -29.69 -2.85 -31.43
CA ASP A 261 -29.54 -1.72 -32.33
C ASP A 261 -30.54 -0.61 -31.93
N PHE A 262 -29.99 0.53 -31.54
CA PHE A 262 -30.77 1.72 -31.17
C PHE A 262 -30.77 2.79 -32.25
N SER A 263 -30.24 2.54 -33.44
CA SER A 263 -30.07 3.53 -34.50
C SER A 263 -31.37 4.22 -34.89
N ALA A 264 -32.49 3.51 -34.82
CA ALA A 264 -33.86 4.02 -35.08
C ALA A 264 -34.61 4.47 -33.83
N THR A 265 -34.03 4.34 -32.63
CA THR A 265 -34.71 4.61 -31.38
C THR A 265 -34.51 6.07 -30.97
N GLN A 266 -35.60 6.80 -30.73
CA GLN A 266 -35.52 8.13 -30.11
C GLN A 266 -35.58 7.96 -28.59
N PHE A 267 -34.49 8.34 -27.89
CA PHE A 267 -34.48 8.43 -26.43
C PHE A 267 -35.36 9.64 -26.00
N SER A 268 -36.17 9.44 -24.97
CA SER A 268 -37.04 10.48 -24.42
C SER A 268 -36.28 11.61 -23.71
N SER A 269 -35.03 11.34 -23.33
CA SER A 269 -34.12 12.29 -22.66
C SER A 269 -32.70 12.04 -23.07
N MET A 270 -31.83 13.03 -22.81
CA MET A 270 -30.38 12.89 -22.95
C MET A 270 -29.85 11.84 -21.98
N LYS A 271 -29.04 10.95 -22.47
CA LYS A 271 -28.42 9.87 -21.69
C LYS A 271 -26.90 10.01 -21.66
N VAL A 272 -26.29 9.43 -20.66
CA VAL A 272 -24.84 9.34 -20.53
C VAL A 272 -24.43 7.87 -20.46
N LEU A 273 -23.47 7.48 -21.27
CA LEU A 273 -22.82 6.18 -21.18
C LEU A 273 -21.33 6.37 -20.90
N ILE A 274 -20.87 5.75 -19.81
CA ILE A 274 -19.47 5.73 -19.41
C ILE A 274 -18.99 4.28 -19.55
N ASP A 275 -18.15 4.02 -20.57
CA ASP A 275 -17.57 2.69 -20.79
C ASP A 275 -16.16 2.62 -20.19
N LEU A 276 -15.99 1.74 -19.23
CA LEU A 276 -14.72 1.55 -18.47
C LEU A 276 -13.91 0.35 -18.97
N ALA A 277 -14.30 -0.27 -20.08
CA ALA A 277 -13.53 -1.34 -20.71
C ALA A 277 -12.26 -0.77 -21.37
N VAL A 278 -11.18 -1.58 -21.35
CA VAL A 278 -9.87 -1.13 -21.89
C VAL A 278 -9.86 -1.07 -23.41
N LYS A 279 -10.54 -1.99 -24.08
CA LYS A 279 -10.57 -2.13 -25.55
C LYS A 279 -12.00 -2.42 -26.08
N SER A 280 -13.01 -1.97 -25.39
CA SER A 280 -14.38 -2.29 -25.77
C SER A 280 -14.82 -1.53 -27.01
N ASN A 281 -15.36 -2.26 -27.98
CA ASN A 281 -16.14 -1.75 -29.08
C ASN A 281 -17.64 -2.14 -28.94
N LYS A 282 -18.04 -2.66 -27.80
CA LYS A 282 -19.38 -3.19 -27.57
C LYS A 282 -20.47 -2.14 -27.76
N PHE A 283 -20.19 -0.90 -27.41
CA PHE A 283 -21.12 0.22 -27.47
C PHE A 283 -20.89 1.15 -28.66
N ASP A 284 -20.08 0.76 -29.66
CA ASP A 284 -19.73 1.63 -30.81
C ASP A 284 -20.95 2.09 -31.59
N LEU A 285 -21.96 1.24 -31.73
CA LEU A 285 -23.23 1.61 -32.37
C LEU A 285 -23.98 2.72 -31.62
N LEU A 286 -23.76 2.89 -30.33
CA LEU A 286 -24.37 3.94 -29.52
C LEU A 286 -23.57 5.26 -29.57
N LYS A 287 -22.30 5.25 -29.93
CA LYS A 287 -21.45 6.46 -29.96
C LYS A 287 -21.97 7.56 -30.89
N THR A 288 -22.64 7.18 -31.94
CA THR A 288 -23.18 8.13 -32.93
C THR A 288 -24.59 8.62 -32.65
N HIS A 289 -25.20 8.15 -31.55
CA HIS A 289 -26.58 8.49 -31.22
C HIS A 289 -26.69 9.93 -30.70
N SER A 290 -27.53 10.76 -31.30
CA SER A 290 -27.63 12.22 -31.04
C SER A 290 -28.07 12.56 -29.59
N HIS A 291 -28.74 11.65 -28.89
CA HIS A 291 -29.22 11.85 -27.52
C HIS A 291 -28.36 11.09 -26.48
N LEU A 292 -27.11 10.73 -26.85
CA LEU A 292 -26.20 10.03 -25.95
C LEU A 292 -24.87 10.78 -25.84
N ILE A 293 -24.45 11.07 -24.64
CA ILE A 293 -23.07 11.51 -24.35
C ILE A 293 -22.28 10.28 -23.99
N PHE A 294 -21.19 10.03 -24.71
CA PHE A 294 -20.36 8.85 -24.52
C PHE A 294 -18.99 9.25 -23.94
N PHE A 295 -18.58 8.56 -22.88
CA PHE A 295 -17.26 8.67 -22.29
C PHE A 295 -16.57 7.32 -22.32
N GLU A 296 -15.33 7.30 -22.74
CA GLU A 296 -14.46 6.14 -22.69
C GLU A 296 -13.55 6.19 -21.45
N LEU A 297 -12.90 5.07 -21.16
CA LEU A 297 -11.91 5.00 -20.09
C LEU A 297 -10.78 6.03 -20.27
N SER A 298 -10.41 6.32 -21.53
CA SER A 298 -9.44 7.38 -21.89
C SER A 298 -9.86 8.76 -21.42
N ASP A 299 -11.17 9.09 -21.48
CA ASP A 299 -11.70 10.38 -21.02
C ASP A 299 -11.64 10.47 -19.51
N ILE A 300 -11.92 9.35 -18.81
CA ILE A 300 -11.79 9.26 -17.36
C ILE A 300 -10.33 9.52 -16.95
N TYR A 301 -9.36 8.95 -17.66
CA TYR A 301 -7.95 9.23 -17.42
C TYR A 301 -7.58 10.69 -17.69
N GLN A 302 -8.15 11.33 -18.70
CA GLN A 302 -7.92 12.78 -18.96
C GLN A 302 -8.47 13.63 -17.80
N VAL A 303 -9.65 13.31 -17.26
CA VAL A 303 -10.21 13.98 -16.08
C VAL A 303 -9.31 13.79 -14.87
N ILE A 304 -8.81 12.58 -14.65
CA ILE A 304 -7.85 12.28 -13.58
C ILE A 304 -6.57 13.11 -13.77
N GLN A 305 -6.00 13.14 -14.98
CA GLN A 305 -4.80 13.92 -15.30
C GLN A 305 -5.02 15.42 -15.05
N GLY A 306 -6.16 15.97 -15.48
CA GLY A 306 -6.51 17.37 -15.21
C GLY A 306 -6.54 17.69 -13.72
N LYS A 307 -7.15 16.82 -12.91
CA LYS A 307 -7.13 16.94 -11.45
C LYS A 307 -5.70 16.86 -10.88
N MET A 308 -4.84 16.03 -11.45
CA MET A 308 -3.43 15.88 -11.04
C MET A 308 -2.61 17.14 -11.36
N GLU A 309 -2.83 17.81 -12.49
CA GLU A 309 -2.15 19.07 -12.82
C GLU A 309 -2.47 20.16 -11.78
N ILE A 310 -3.72 20.27 -11.37
CA ILE A 310 -4.12 21.17 -10.26
C ILE A 310 -3.37 20.81 -8.97
N ASN A 311 -3.14 19.52 -8.77
CA ASN A 311 -2.43 19.00 -7.60
C ASN A 311 -0.91 19.23 -7.63
N LYS A 312 -0.30 19.49 -8.78
CA LYS A 312 1.16 19.78 -8.87
C LYS A 312 1.57 20.98 -8.01
N ARG A 313 0.69 21.99 -7.88
CA ARG A 313 0.93 23.14 -6.98
C ARG A 313 0.96 22.70 -5.50
N TRP A 314 0.11 21.76 -5.18
CA TRP A 314 0.04 21.17 -3.85
C TRP A 314 1.27 20.29 -3.54
N LEU A 315 1.70 19.45 -4.50
CA LEU A 315 2.91 18.62 -4.39
C LEU A 315 4.15 19.44 -4.04
N LYS A 316 4.29 20.65 -4.61
CA LYS A 316 5.39 21.57 -4.27
C LYS A 316 5.42 21.98 -2.79
N LYS A 317 4.27 22.02 -2.13
CA LYS A 317 4.18 22.30 -0.69
C LYS A 317 4.41 21.06 0.16
N VAL A 318 3.87 19.92 -0.23
CA VAL A 318 3.89 18.70 0.57
C VAL A 318 5.25 18.00 0.53
N LYS A 319 5.93 17.97 -0.62
CA LYS A 319 7.22 17.29 -0.78
C LYS A 319 8.28 17.72 0.26
N PRO A 320 8.55 19.02 0.48
CA PRO A 320 9.51 19.43 1.50
C PRO A 320 9.06 19.10 2.93
N LEU A 321 7.77 19.17 3.22
CA LEU A 321 7.22 18.79 4.53
C LEU A 321 7.40 17.28 4.81
N LEU A 322 7.13 16.43 3.82
CA LEU A 322 7.37 15.00 3.94
C LEU A 322 8.85 14.68 4.11
N ALA A 323 9.73 15.32 3.35
CA ALA A 323 11.17 15.14 3.49
C ALA A 323 11.66 15.51 4.90
N GLN A 324 11.17 16.61 5.46
CA GLN A 324 11.47 17.01 6.85
C GLN A 324 10.96 15.99 7.86
N ARG A 325 9.72 15.52 7.71
CA ARG A 325 9.14 14.50 8.60
C ARG A 325 9.85 13.16 8.50
N ASN A 326 10.20 12.70 7.30
CA ASN A 326 10.99 11.50 7.09
C ASN A 326 12.33 11.60 7.82
N LYS A 327 13.07 12.69 7.64
CA LYS A 327 14.33 12.91 8.34
C LYS A 327 14.18 12.81 9.86
N HIS A 328 13.14 13.42 10.41
CA HIS A 328 12.86 13.35 11.85
C HIS A 328 12.53 11.92 12.29
N PHE A 329 11.72 11.21 11.52
CA PHE A 329 11.39 9.80 11.78
C PHE A 329 12.64 8.91 11.83
N PHE A 330 13.56 9.06 10.86
CA PHE A 330 14.81 8.30 10.87
C PHE A 330 15.67 8.61 12.09
N GLN A 331 15.79 9.86 12.48
CA GLN A 331 16.50 10.24 13.69
C GLN A 331 15.93 9.57 14.94
N LEU A 332 14.60 9.49 15.04
CA LEU A 332 13.93 8.79 16.14
C LEU A 332 14.16 7.28 16.10
N MET A 333 14.07 6.67 14.90
CA MET A 333 14.30 5.24 14.70
C MET A 333 15.74 4.86 15.03
N ASP A 334 16.73 5.63 14.57
CA ASP A 334 18.14 5.41 14.88
C ASP A 334 18.40 5.49 16.40
N LYS A 335 17.79 6.48 17.06
CA LYS A 335 17.86 6.61 18.51
C LYS A 335 17.27 5.40 19.22
N LYS A 336 16.08 4.95 18.80
CA LYS A 336 15.39 3.79 19.39
C LYS A 336 16.19 2.50 19.20
N LYS A 337 16.68 2.24 17.97
CA LYS A 337 17.56 1.09 17.69
C LYS A 337 18.82 1.11 18.56
N GLY A 338 19.40 2.29 18.78
CA GLY A 338 20.54 2.43 19.68
C GLY A 338 20.18 2.17 21.16
N GLU A 339 19.00 2.56 21.62
CA GLU A 339 18.53 2.29 22.97
C GLU A 339 18.25 0.79 23.20
N ASP A 340 17.66 0.11 22.22
CA ASP A 340 17.42 -1.33 22.24
C ASP A 340 18.74 -2.12 22.24
N LEU A 341 19.72 -1.70 21.44
CA LEU A 341 21.06 -2.29 21.43
C LEU A 341 21.73 -2.18 22.80
N LEU A 342 21.62 -1.00 23.44
CA LEU A 342 22.16 -0.79 24.77
C LEU A 342 21.44 -1.63 25.84
N ALA A 343 20.15 -1.80 25.73
CA ALA A 343 19.36 -2.64 26.63
C ALA A 343 19.79 -4.10 26.48
N THR A 344 19.92 -4.59 25.25
CA THR A 344 20.38 -5.95 24.95
C THR A 344 21.80 -6.20 25.45
N ALA A 345 22.72 -5.28 25.17
CA ALA A 345 24.11 -5.36 25.65
C ALA A 345 24.18 -5.38 27.20
N LYS A 346 23.35 -4.56 27.85
CA LYS A 346 23.24 -4.55 29.32
C LYS A 346 22.71 -5.87 29.85
N GLN A 347 21.69 -6.44 29.21
CA GLN A 347 21.12 -7.74 29.61
C GLN A 347 22.14 -8.86 29.46
N LEU A 348 22.83 -8.96 28.32
CA LEU A 348 23.91 -9.93 28.10
C LEU A 348 25.03 -9.82 29.14
N LEU A 349 25.43 -8.60 29.49
CA LEU A 349 26.45 -8.39 30.52
C LEU A 349 26.01 -8.83 31.92
N ILE A 350 24.72 -8.69 32.22
CA ILE A 350 24.13 -9.21 33.47
C ILE A 350 24.14 -10.75 33.47
N GLU A 351 23.71 -11.37 32.40
CA GLU A 351 23.67 -12.83 32.23
C GLU A 351 25.08 -13.44 32.32
N ILE A 352 26.07 -12.84 31.66
CA ILE A 352 27.50 -13.25 31.79
C ILE A 352 28.00 -13.08 33.22
N GLY A 353 27.58 -12.02 33.92
CA GLY A 353 27.96 -11.78 35.31
C GLY A 353 27.30 -12.69 36.33
N GLU A 354 26.16 -13.30 35.98
CA GLU A 354 25.41 -14.25 36.83
C GLU A 354 25.73 -15.72 36.51
N ALA A 355 26.22 -16.02 35.29
CA ALA A 355 26.65 -17.37 34.94
C ALA A 355 27.95 -17.74 35.71
N ASP A 356 27.91 -18.84 36.45
CA ASP A 356 29.05 -19.37 37.24
C ASP A 356 30.09 -20.08 36.34
N THR A 357 30.47 -19.45 35.23
CA THR A 357 31.27 -20.03 34.15
C THR A 357 32.72 -19.54 34.18
N GLY A 358 33.40 -19.60 35.31
CA GLY A 358 34.87 -19.42 35.36
C GLY A 358 35.41 -18.02 34.96
N PHE A 359 34.56 -17.06 34.73
CA PHE A 359 34.96 -15.67 34.51
C PHE A 359 35.56 -15.11 35.81
N PRO A 360 36.66 -14.36 35.73
CA PRO A 360 37.25 -13.77 36.93
C PRO A 360 36.18 -12.89 37.60
N ARG A 361 35.87 -13.22 38.88
CA ARG A 361 34.89 -12.47 39.70
C ARG A 361 35.24 -10.98 39.83
N VAL A 362 36.39 -10.58 39.26
CA VAL A 362 36.96 -9.24 39.34
C VAL A 362 37.56 -8.85 38.00
N ILE A 363 37.07 -7.83 37.38
CA ILE A 363 37.61 -7.22 36.15
C ILE A 363 38.53 -6.06 36.58
N THR A 364 39.82 -6.15 36.25
CA THR A 364 40.77 -5.09 36.55
C THR A 364 40.88 -4.13 35.36
N ILE A 365 40.39 -2.90 35.53
CA ILE A 365 40.53 -1.85 34.50
C ILE A 365 41.81 -1.06 34.82
N ALA A 366 42.79 -1.11 33.90
CA ALA A 366 43.93 -0.25 33.97
C ALA A 366 43.56 1.15 33.44
N LYS A 367 43.45 2.15 34.32
CA LYS A 367 43.47 3.55 33.92
C LYS A 367 44.89 4.01 33.71
N PRO A 368 45.16 4.83 32.67
CA PRO A 368 46.55 5.26 32.35
C PRO A 368 47.25 6.06 33.44
N SER A 369 46.62 6.45 34.53
CA SER A 369 47.24 7.33 35.51
C SER A 369 46.84 7.15 36.99
N VAL A 370 45.98 6.22 37.42
CA VAL A 370 45.62 6.06 38.85
C VAL A 370 45.15 4.64 39.17
N LYS A 371 45.64 4.09 40.29
CA LYS A 371 45.25 2.87 41.03
C LYS A 371 44.32 1.87 40.33
N LYS A 372 44.77 0.61 40.25
CA LYS A 372 43.98 -0.54 39.84
C LYS A 372 42.70 -0.62 40.72
N GLU A 373 41.56 -0.30 40.18
CA GLU A 373 40.28 -0.53 40.80
C GLU A 373 39.69 -1.88 40.35
N THR A 374 39.37 -2.71 41.27
CA THR A 374 38.70 -3.99 41.04
C THR A 374 37.19 -3.73 41.02
N LEU A 375 36.58 -3.94 39.89
CA LEU A 375 35.13 -3.73 39.71
C LEU A 375 34.40 -5.08 39.66
N SER A 376 33.22 -5.13 40.30
CA SER A 376 32.34 -6.27 40.10
C SER A 376 31.80 -6.28 38.65
N PRO A 377 31.39 -7.45 38.09
CA PRO A 377 30.81 -7.54 36.77
C PRO A 377 29.62 -6.57 36.59
N ARG A 378 28.78 -6.37 37.61
CA ARG A 378 27.66 -5.40 37.58
C ARG A 378 28.14 -3.95 37.50
N SER A 379 29.20 -3.59 38.20
CA SER A 379 29.79 -2.23 38.15
C SER A 379 30.42 -1.98 36.81
N PHE A 380 31.07 -2.97 36.21
CA PHE A 380 31.66 -2.91 34.87
C PHE A 380 30.57 -2.74 33.80
N ALA A 381 29.49 -3.54 33.85
CA ALA A 381 28.33 -3.43 32.97
C ALA A 381 27.70 -2.02 33.04
N GLY A 382 27.59 -1.46 34.26
CA GLY A 382 27.08 -0.09 34.45
C GLY A 382 27.96 1.00 33.85
N ILE A 383 29.30 0.84 33.93
CA ILE A 383 30.27 1.78 33.34
C ILE A 383 30.23 1.64 31.82
N LEU A 384 30.23 0.43 31.28
CA LEU A 384 30.15 0.18 29.85
C LEU A 384 28.87 0.74 29.24
N ALA A 385 27.71 0.50 29.87
CA ALA A 385 26.44 1.06 29.44
C ALA A 385 26.42 2.59 29.44
N LYS A 386 27.05 3.25 30.46
CA LYS A 386 27.21 4.72 30.48
C LYS A 386 28.14 5.22 29.37
N SER A 387 29.20 4.49 29.09
CA SER A 387 30.15 4.83 28.02
C SER A 387 29.52 4.67 26.64
N LEU A 388 28.79 3.58 26.40
CA LEU A 388 28.04 3.34 25.17
C LEU A 388 26.94 4.41 24.98
N LYS A 389 26.21 4.78 26.03
CA LYS A 389 25.21 5.86 25.97
C LYS A 389 25.84 7.22 25.62
N LYS A 390 27.02 7.50 26.14
CA LYS A 390 27.76 8.74 25.81
C LYS A 390 28.26 8.75 24.35
N ILE A 391 28.67 7.59 23.83
CA ILE A 391 29.07 7.40 22.43
C ILE A 391 27.84 7.55 21.54
N GLN A 392 26.71 6.92 21.88
CA GLN A 392 25.47 7.02 21.13
C GLN A 392 24.96 8.45 20.97
N MET A 393 25.09 9.29 21.99
CA MET A 393 24.68 10.71 21.92
C MET A 393 25.51 11.53 20.93
N ASN A 394 26.72 11.06 20.56
CA ASN A 394 27.69 11.80 19.75
C ASN A 394 28.03 11.10 18.41
N THR A 395 27.47 9.91 18.14
CA THR A 395 27.88 9.07 17.00
C THR A 395 26.66 8.63 16.19
N PRO A 396 26.66 8.77 14.85
CA PRO A 396 25.61 8.26 14.00
C PRO A 396 25.45 6.73 14.12
N TYR A 397 24.23 6.23 14.01
CA TYR A 397 23.89 4.80 14.13
C TYR A 397 24.80 3.87 13.27
N LYS A 398 25.21 4.30 12.07
CA LYS A 398 26.11 3.54 11.19
C LYS A 398 27.44 3.18 11.84
N ASP A 399 27.92 4.01 12.73
CA ASP A 399 29.19 3.78 13.42
C ASP A 399 29.00 2.90 14.67
N LEU A 400 27.79 2.86 15.23
CA LEU A 400 27.44 1.95 16.33
C LEU A 400 27.38 0.47 15.89
N VAL A 401 26.98 0.19 14.65
CA VAL A 401 27.00 -1.18 14.09
C VAL A 401 28.42 -1.76 14.05
N ASN A 402 29.44 -0.95 13.80
CA ASN A 402 30.84 -1.36 13.89
C ASN A 402 31.27 -1.65 15.34
N TYR A 403 30.67 -0.96 16.31
CA TYR A 403 30.90 -1.20 17.73
C TYR A 403 30.30 -2.50 18.22
N ASP A 404 29.10 -2.87 17.76
CA ASP A 404 28.48 -4.16 18.06
C ASP A 404 29.35 -5.33 17.59
N ARG A 405 29.93 -5.19 16.38
CA ARG A 405 30.90 -6.13 15.85
C ARG A 405 32.17 -6.22 16.71
N LEU A 406 32.71 -5.10 17.17
CA LEU A 406 33.88 -5.06 18.04
C LEU A 406 33.60 -5.66 19.43
N VAL A 407 32.42 -5.38 20.00
CA VAL A 407 31.96 -5.96 21.27
C VAL A 407 31.82 -7.47 21.13
N ASN A 408 31.16 -7.95 20.08
CA ASN A 408 31.00 -9.38 19.82
C ASN A 408 32.36 -10.06 19.51
N GLU A 409 33.25 -9.44 18.74
CA GLU A 409 34.62 -9.97 18.51
C GLU A 409 35.44 -10.01 19.78
N PHE A 410 35.27 -9.06 20.70
CA PHE A 410 35.98 -9.03 21.98
C PHE A 410 35.54 -10.15 22.91
N PHE A 411 34.20 -10.43 22.98
CA PHE A 411 33.65 -11.50 23.81
C PHE A 411 33.79 -12.89 23.20
N MET A 412 33.94 -13.03 21.88
CA MET A 412 34.12 -14.33 21.22
C MET A 412 35.59 -14.76 21.15
N ARG A 413 36.56 -13.86 21.44
CA ARG A 413 38.02 -14.15 21.42
C ARG A 413 38.64 -14.39 22.79
N ASN A 414 37.90 -14.20 23.86
CA ASN A 414 38.33 -14.44 25.24
C ASN A 414 37.36 -15.40 25.92
#